data_1c14596cd1bb2ee1c153558b538eadc7
#
_entry.id   1c14596cd1bb2ee1c153558b538eadc7
#
_cell.length_a   1.000
_cell.length_b   1.000
_cell.length_c   1.000
_cell.angle_alpha   90.00
_cell.angle_beta   90.00
_cell.angle_gamma   90.00
#
_symmetry.space_group_name_H-M   'P 1'
#
loop_
_entity.id
_entity.type
_entity.pdbx_description
1 polymer ?
#
loop_
_entity_poly.entity_id
_entity_poly.type
_entity_poly.pdbx_seq_one_letter_code
_entity_poly.pdbx_strand_id
1 'polypeptide(L)'
;MALFEPPPGRKVFTGEFTPVASDIDDNGHVNNVVYLDWAQRLAIAHWRSVAPADAQATWAWIALRHEVDYRRALLPGETAHGRTWVSDIAEGPRFDRFVRIDAEDGAMCAQVRTTWVLIEQATGRPRRVPPWMTALFA
;
A
#
# COMPACT_ATOMS: atom_id res chain seq x y z
N MET A 1 -8.72 -9.32 15.90
CA MET A 1 -7.92 -8.57 14.88
C MET A 1 -8.33 -7.11 14.90
N ALA A 2 -7.38 -6.24 15.19
CA ALA A 2 -7.62 -4.80 15.14
C ALA A 2 -7.59 -4.30 13.69
N LEU A 3 -8.55 -3.46 13.29
CA LEU A 3 -8.57 -2.85 11.98
C LEU A 3 -7.59 -1.67 11.93
N PHE A 4 -6.86 -1.55 10.83
CA PHE A 4 -6.00 -0.40 10.60
C PHE A 4 -6.87 0.84 10.35
N GLU A 5 -6.52 1.92 11.04
CA GLU A 5 -7.14 3.22 10.83
C GLU A 5 -6.04 4.28 10.73
N PRO A 6 -6.21 5.26 9.82
CA PRO A 6 -5.21 6.31 9.70
C PRO A 6 -5.20 7.20 10.94
N PRO A 7 -4.01 7.56 11.47
CA PRO A 7 -3.94 8.51 12.55
C PRO A 7 -4.36 9.91 12.09
N PRO A 8 -4.85 10.75 13.01
CA PRO A 8 -5.18 12.14 12.69
C PRO A 8 -3.99 12.87 12.05
N GLY A 9 -4.26 13.65 11.02
CA GLY A 9 -3.24 14.44 10.32
C GLY A 9 -2.46 13.70 9.24
N ARG A 10 -2.68 12.40 9.05
CA ARG A 10 -2.08 11.68 7.93
C ARG A 10 -2.98 11.75 6.71
N LYS A 11 -2.36 12.02 5.57
CA LYS A 11 -3.04 12.03 4.28
C LYS A 11 -3.36 10.60 3.85
N VAL A 12 -4.62 10.36 3.52
CA VAL A 12 -5.09 9.08 3.02
C VAL A 12 -5.24 9.17 1.51
N PHE A 13 -4.61 8.25 0.80
CA PHE A 13 -4.75 8.10 -0.64
C PHE A 13 -5.70 6.95 -0.92
N THR A 14 -6.63 7.13 -1.87
CA THR A 14 -7.67 6.13 -2.15
C THR A 14 -7.60 5.65 -3.59
N GLY A 15 -8.12 4.46 -3.82
CA GLY A 15 -8.28 3.89 -5.15
C GLY A 15 -9.33 2.79 -5.14
N GLU A 16 -9.81 2.45 -6.31
CA GLU A 16 -10.80 1.39 -6.51
C GLU A 16 -10.22 0.29 -7.39
N PHE A 17 -10.62 -0.94 -7.11
CA PHE A 17 -10.20 -2.12 -7.87
C PHE A 17 -11.39 -3.00 -8.18
N THR A 18 -11.53 -3.39 -9.44
CA THR A 18 -12.53 -4.37 -9.85
C THR A 18 -11.79 -5.62 -10.31
N PRO A 19 -12.04 -6.79 -9.70
CA PRO A 19 -11.35 -8.00 -10.11
C PRO A 19 -11.71 -8.40 -11.53
N VAL A 20 -10.71 -8.86 -12.26
CA VAL A 20 -10.86 -9.45 -13.59
C VAL A 20 -10.94 -10.97 -13.47
N ALA A 21 -11.32 -11.66 -14.53
CA ALA A 21 -11.53 -13.12 -14.49
C ALA A 21 -10.32 -13.90 -13.97
N SER A 22 -9.10 -13.48 -14.33
CA SER A 22 -7.86 -14.13 -13.87
C SER A 22 -7.55 -13.89 -12.37
N ASP A 23 -8.24 -12.97 -11.72
CA ASP A 23 -8.08 -12.71 -10.28
C ASP A 23 -8.88 -13.71 -9.44
N ILE A 24 -9.77 -14.48 -10.04
CA ILE A 24 -10.67 -15.38 -9.32
C ILE A 24 -10.06 -16.79 -9.26
N ASP A 25 -9.99 -17.35 -8.05
CA ASP A 25 -9.45 -18.69 -7.83
C ASP A 25 -10.51 -19.80 -8.03
N ASP A 26 -10.10 -21.04 -7.81
CA ASP A 26 -10.96 -22.21 -7.96
C ASP A 26 -12.13 -22.24 -6.97
N ASN A 27 -12.06 -21.47 -5.89
CA ASN A 27 -13.13 -21.34 -4.91
C ASN A 27 -14.17 -20.27 -5.30
N GLY A 28 -13.98 -19.59 -6.42
CA GLY A 28 -14.90 -18.55 -6.88
C GLY A 28 -14.70 -17.21 -6.14
N HIS A 29 -13.59 -17.03 -5.48
CA HIS A 29 -13.24 -15.82 -4.73
C HIS A 29 -12.03 -15.13 -5.35
N VAL A 30 -11.88 -13.84 -5.08
CA VAL A 30 -10.64 -13.14 -5.41
C VAL A 30 -9.49 -13.83 -4.68
N ASN A 31 -8.48 -14.24 -5.44
CA ASN A 31 -7.30 -14.93 -4.90
C ASN A 31 -6.58 -14.04 -3.90
N ASN A 32 -6.12 -14.62 -2.79
CA ASN A 32 -5.45 -13.90 -1.71
C ASN A 32 -4.27 -13.04 -2.18
N VAL A 33 -3.51 -13.48 -3.17
CA VAL A 33 -2.37 -12.71 -3.69
C VAL A 33 -2.77 -11.45 -4.43
N VAL A 34 -4.01 -11.37 -4.91
CA VAL A 34 -4.51 -10.21 -5.65
C VAL A 34 -4.62 -8.99 -4.74
N TYR A 35 -5.03 -9.16 -3.48
CA TYR A 35 -5.09 -8.06 -2.52
C TYR A 35 -3.72 -7.43 -2.29
N LEU A 36 -2.68 -8.24 -2.25
CA LEU A 36 -1.31 -7.76 -2.09
C LEU A 36 -0.85 -7.00 -3.35
N ASP A 37 -1.20 -7.47 -4.52
CA ASP A 37 -0.92 -6.77 -5.77
C ASP A 37 -1.62 -5.41 -5.80
N TRP A 38 -2.89 -5.35 -5.42
CA TRP A 38 -3.63 -4.10 -5.32
C TRP A 38 -3.01 -3.14 -4.30
N ALA A 39 -2.59 -3.67 -3.15
CA ALA A 39 -1.91 -2.87 -2.13
C ALA A 39 -0.63 -2.24 -2.67
N GLN A 40 0.17 -2.98 -3.43
CA GLN A 40 1.39 -2.46 -4.06
C GLN A 40 1.08 -1.41 -5.12
N ARG A 41 0.08 -1.65 -5.96
CA ARG A 41 -0.33 -0.66 -6.98
C ARG A 41 -0.78 0.65 -6.33
N LEU A 42 -1.52 0.57 -5.24
CA LEU A 42 -2.00 1.75 -4.53
C LEU A 42 -0.83 2.51 -3.89
N ALA A 43 0.14 1.80 -3.32
CA ALA A 43 1.35 2.39 -2.75
C ALA A 43 2.17 3.13 -3.81
N ILE A 44 2.35 2.52 -4.97
CA ILE A 44 3.09 3.12 -6.09
C ILE A 44 2.36 4.36 -6.61
N ALA A 45 1.04 4.27 -6.77
CA ALA A 45 0.24 5.41 -7.22
C ALA A 45 0.33 6.60 -6.26
N HIS A 46 0.30 6.32 -4.95
CA HIS A 46 0.45 7.35 -3.92
C HIS A 46 1.81 8.04 -4.01
N TRP A 47 2.89 7.25 -4.07
CA TRP A 47 4.24 7.80 -4.23
C TRP A 47 4.36 8.68 -5.46
N ARG A 48 3.87 8.19 -6.60
CA ARG A 48 3.89 8.94 -7.85
C ARG A 48 3.09 10.23 -7.82
N SER A 49 2.03 10.26 -7.01
CA SER A 49 1.19 11.46 -6.87
C SER A 49 1.82 12.56 -6.03
N VAL A 50 2.71 12.21 -5.10
CA VAL A 50 3.30 13.18 -4.15
C VAL A 50 4.77 13.46 -4.42
N ALA A 51 5.52 12.55 -5.03
CA ALA A 51 6.95 12.71 -5.24
C ALA A 51 7.23 13.55 -6.48
N PRO A 52 8.15 14.54 -6.38
CA PRO A 52 8.64 15.24 -7.56
C PRO A 52 9.32 14.30 -8.56
N ALA A 53 9.37 14.67 -9.82
CA ALA A 53 9.94 13.83 -10.87
C ALA A 53 11.40 13.45 -10.61
N ASP A 54 12.20 14.39 -10.10
CA ASP A 54 13.60 14.13 -9.74
C ASP A 54 13.74 13.13 -8.59
N ALA A 55 12.83 13.18 -7.61
CA ALA A 55 12.79 12.21 -6.52
C ALA A 55 12.45 10.80 -7.03
N GLN A 56 11.50 10.71 -7.96
CA GLN A 56 11.14 9.42 -8.58
C GLN A 56 12.29 8.83 -9.39
N ALA A 57 13.11 9.67 -10.00
CA ALA A 57 14.28 9.24 -10.77
C ALA A 57 15.45 8.81 -9.88
N THR A 58 15.60 9.43 -8.72
CA THR A 58 16.74 9.20 -7.80
C THR A 58 16.50 8.05 -6.85
N TRP A 59 15.27 7.90 -6.36
CA TRP A 59 14.92 7.00 -5.27
C TRP A 59 13.99 5.88 -5.73
N ALA A 60 14.11 4.73 -5.09
CA ALA A 60 13.18 3.62 -5.26
C ALA A 60 12.84 3.02 -3.90
N TRP A 61 11.69 2.38 -3.82
CA TRP A 61 11.24 1.68 -2.63
C TRP A 61 11.23 0.18 -2.90
N ILE A 62 11.88 -0.57 -2.00
CA ILE A 62 11.91 -2.03 -2.05
C ILE A 62 11.11 -2.56 -0.87
N ALA A 63 10.18 -3.47 -1.12
CA ALA A 63 9.43 -4.11 -0.07
C ALA A 63 10.32 -5.11 0.68
N LEU A 64 10.46 -4.90 2.00
CA LEU A 64 11.22 -5.80 2.87
C LEU A 64 10.31 -6.87 3.48
N ARG A 65 9.09 -6.49 3.84
CA ARG A 65 8.17 -7.38 4.54
C ARG A 65 6.74 -6.95 4.30
N HIS A 66 5.85 -7.93 4.16
CA HIS A 66 4.41 -7.74 4.17
C HIS A 66 3.79 -8.53 5.31
N GLU A 67 2.87 -7.93 6.03
CA GLU A 67 1.96 -8.61 6.95
C GLU A 67 0.55 -8.40 6.40
N VAL A 68 -0.16 -9.49 6.12
CA VAL A 68 -1.48 -9.43 5.51
C VAL A 68 -2.48 -10.17 6.38
N ASP A 69 -3.56 -9.49 6.72
CA ASP A 69 -4.73 -10.09 7.38
C ASP A 69 -5.88 -10.13 6.38
N TYR A 70 -6.55 -11.26 6.29
CA TYR A 70 -7.73 -11.46 5.44
C TYR A 70 -8.97 -11.67 6.30
N ARG A 71 -10.10 -11.13 5.87
CA ARG A 71 -11.35 -11.31 6.61
C ARG A 71 -12.50 -11.72 5.69
N ARG A 72 -12.95 -10.84 4.80
CA ARG A 72 -14.05 -11.12 3.89
C ARG A 72 -13.52 -11.30 2.47
N ALA A 73 -13.87 -12.41 1.82
CA ALA A 73 -13.51 -12.62 0.43
C ALA A 73 -14.39 -11.73 -0.47
N LEU A 74 -13.77 -11.11 -1.48
CA LEU A 74 -14.49 -10.47 -2.57
C LEU A 74 -14.92 -11.53 -3.58
N LEU A 75 -16.11 -11.32 -4.14
CA LEU A 75 -16.69 -12.14 -5.17
C LEU A 75 -16.53 -11.48 -6.55
N PRO A 76 -16.66 -12.26 -7.64
CA PRO A 76 -16.68 -11.68 -8.98
C PRO A 76 -17.73 -10.58 -9.09
N GLY A 77 -17.36 -9.48 -9.74
CA GLY A 77 -18.26 -8.35 -9.97
C GLY A 77 -18.33 -7.32 -8.83
N GLU A 78 -17.77 -7.63 -7.66
CA GLU A 78 -17.69 -6.66 -6.58
C GLU A 78 -16.50 -5.71 -6.79
N THR A 79 -16.69 -4.42 -6.48
CA THR A 79 -15.62 -3.42 -6.48
C THR A 79 -15.02 -3.28 -5.09
N ALA A 80 -13.70 -3.28 -5.01
CA ALA A 80 -12.96 -3.05 -3.78
C ALA A 80 -12.54 -1.59 -3.68
N HIS A 81 -12.57 -1.05 -2.44
CA HIS A 81 -12.14 0.30 -2.13
C HIS A 81 -10.86 0.24 -1.30
N GLY A 82 -9.79 0.79 -1.83
CA GLY A 82 -8.49 0.84 -1.16
C GLY A 82 -8.21 2.19 -0.53
N ARG A 83 -7.64 2.16 0.68
CA ARG A 83 -7.11 3.33 1.38
C ARG A 83 -5.70 3.02 1.82
N THR A 84 -4.80 3.99 1.64
CA THR A 84 -3.42 3.82 2.08
C THR A 84 -2.88 5.08 2.73
N TRP A 85 -2.03 4.89 3.71
CA TRP A 85 -1.31 5.95 4.42
C TRP A 85 0.02 5.38 4.92
N VAL A 86 0.91 6.27 5.31
CA VAL A 86 2.20 5.88 5.86
C VAL A 86 2.28 6.16 7.34
N SER A 87 3.22 5.54 8.01
CA SER A 87 3.52 5.77 9.41
C SER A 87 3.97 7.24 9.66
N ASP A 88 3.91 7.69 10.90
CA ASP A 88 4.29 9.05 11.27
C ASP A 88 5.78 9.32 11.11
N ILE A 89 6.60 8.30 11.35
CA ILE A 89 8.05 8.42 11.33
C ILE A 89 8.66 7.25 10.55
N ALA A 90 9.82 7.52 9.95
CA ALA A 90 10.66 6.50 9.36
C ALA A 90 11.76 6.09 10.35
N GLU A 91 12.23 4.86 10.25
CA GLU A 91 13.33 4.32 11.05
C GLU A 91 14.52 4.02 10.14
N GLY A 92 15.48 4.96 10.07
CA GLY A 92 16.58 4.84 9.11
C GLY A 92 16.06 4.77 7.68
N PRO A 93 16.38 3.71 6.91
CA PRO A 93 15.88 3.55 5.55
C PRO A 93 14.48 2.94 5.49
N ARG A 94 13.90 2.51 6.63
CA ARG A 94 12.63 1.79 6.68
C ARG A 94 11.47 2.73 6.91
N PHE A 95 10.39 2.49 6.17
CA PHE A 95 9.17 3.28 6.28
C PHE A 95 7.96 2.36 6.12
N ASP A 96 7.10 2.32 7.12
CA ASP A 96 5.91 1.47 7.10
C ASP A 96 4.75 2.15 6.39
N ARG A 97 4.04 1.34 5.63
CA ARG A 97 2.82 1.73 4.93
C ARG A 97 1.70 0.79 5.31
N PHE A 98 0.52 1.35 5.41
CA PHE A 98 -0.70 0.63 5.72
C PHE A 98 -1.66 0.73 4.54
N VAL A 99 -2.27 -0.39 4.19
CA VAL A 99 -3.33 -0.44 3.19
C VAL A 99 -4.50 -1.18 3.77
N ARG A 100 -5.70 -0.66 3.56
CA ARG A 100 -6.93 -1.33 3.90
C ARG A 100 -7.78 -1.45 2.65
N ILE A 101 -8.24 -2.65 2.37
CA ILE A 101 -9.09 -2.95 1.22
C ILE A 101 -10.44 -3.41 1.73
N ASP A 102 -11.48 -2.66 1.42
CA ASP A 102 -12.84 -2.89 1.87
C ASP A 102 -13.75 -3.23 0.70
N ALA A 103 -14.79 -4.02 0.97
CA ALA A 103 -15.90 -4.21 0.05
C ALA A 103 -16.80 -2.96 0.02
N GLU A 104 -17.74 -2.91 -0.93
CA GLU A 104 -18.64 -1.77 -1.08
C GLU A 104 -19.49 -1.50 0.16
N ASP A 105 -19.80 -2.54 0.94
CA ASP A 105 -20.55 -2.41 2.20
C ASP A 105 -19.70 -1.93 3.37
N GLY A 106 -18.40 -1.68 3.15
CA GLY A 106 -17.48 -1.24 4.18
C GLY A 106 -16.81 -2.37 4.97
N ALA A 107 -17.16 -3.64 4.70
CA ALA A 107 -16.52 -4.77 5.37
C ALA A 107 -15.07 -4.91 4.91
N MET A 108 -14.15 -5.09 5.85
CA MET A 108 -12.73 -5.25 5.56
C MET A 108 -12.50 -6.59 4.88
N CYS A 109 -11.88 -6.56 3.70
CA CYS A 109 -11.48 -7.77 2.97
C CYS A 109 -10.05 -8.16 3.30
N ALA A 110 -9.14 -7.20 3.24
CA ALA A 110 -7.74 -7.40 3.58
C ALA A 110 -7.15 -6.11 4.13
N GLN A 111 -6.17 -6.25 5.01
CA GLN A 111 -5.32 -5.14 5.43
C GLN A 111 -3.88 -5.57 5.36
N VAL A 112 -3.02 -4.67 4.90
CA VAL A 112 -1.62 -4.95 4.63
C VAL A 112 -0.75 -3.92 5.32
N ARG A 113 0.23 -4.39 6.09
CA ARG A 113 1.32 -3.57 6.57
C ARG A 113 2.57 -3.95 5.81
N THR A 114 3.18 -3.00 5.13
CA THR A 114 4.41 -3.23 4.38
C THR A 114 5.52 -2.36 4.95
N THR A 115 6.65 -2.97 5.23
CA THR A 115 7.88 -2.24 5.52
C THR A 115 8.64 -2.06 4.21
N TRP A 116 8.75 -0.81 3.78
CA TRP A 116 9.51 -0.43 2.60
C TRP A 116 10.91 0.05 2.99
N VAL A 117 11.87 -0.19 2.15
CA VAL A 117 13.25 0.31 2.31
C VAL A 117 13.56 1.26 1.16
N LEU A 118 14.02 2.46 1.52
CA LEU A 118 14.45 3.46 0.54
C LEU A 118 15.84 3.09 0.03
N ILE A 119 15.98 3.03 -1.28
CA ILE A 119 17.27 2.85 -1.94
C ILE A 119 17.56 3.98 -2.91
N GLU A 120 18.82 4.29 -3.06
CA GLU A 120 19.30 5.16 -4.12
C GLU A 120 19.45 4.32 -5.40
N GLN A 121 18.78 4.71 -6.48
CA GLN A 121 18.77 3.92 -7.70
C GLN A 121 20.16 3.78 -8.33
N ALA A 122 20.96 4.82 -8.27
CA ALA A 122 22.31 4.82 -8.89
C ALA A 122 23.26 3.81 -8.25
N THR A 123 23.13 3.57 -6.94
CA THR A 123 24.05 2.69 -6.20
C THR A 123 23.41 1.39 -5.72
N GLY A 124 22.08 1.33 -5.71
CA GLY A 124 21.32 0.23 -5.12
C GLY A 124 21.41 0.16 -3.60
N ARG A 125 21.95 1.18 -2.95
CA ARG A 125 22.20 1.18 -1.49
C ARG A 125 21.02 1.78 -0.73
N PRO A 126 20.69 1.21 0.45
CA PRO A 126 19.74 1.84 1.36
C PRO A 126 20.23 3.20 1.83
N ARG A 127 19.29 4.11 1.98
CA ARG A 127 19.54 5.47 2.50
C ARG A 127 18.49 5.81 3.54
N ARG A 128 18.88 6.57 4.55
CA ARG A 128 17.95 7.11 5.53
C ARG A 128 16.86 7.92 4.84
N VAL A 129 15.61 7.69 5.21
CA VAL A 129 14.47 8.45 4.67
C VAL A 129 14.59 9.89 5.19
N PRO A 130 14.77 10.87 4.32
CA PRO A 130 14.94 12.26 4.77
C PRO A 130 13.59 12.85 5.21
N PRO A 131 13.60 13.84 6.15
CA PRO A 131 12.36 14.45 6.64
C PRO A 131 11.48 15.06 5.55
N TRP A 132 12.06 15.63 4.50
CA TRP A 132 11.27 16.19 3.40
C TRP A 132 10.44 15.13 2.66
N MET A 133 10.93 13.88 2.65
CA MET A 133 10.25 12.77 1.99
C MET A 133 9.07 12.28 2.82
N THR A 134 9.23 12.16 4.13
CA THR A 134 8.10 11.81 5.01
C THR A 134 7.04 12.90 4.99
N ALA A 135 7.43 14.16 4.86
CA ALA A 135 6.53 15.31 4.79
C ALA A 135 5.65 15.30 3.53
N LEU A 136 6.06 14.62 2.45
CA LEU A 136 5.25 14.50 1.24
C LEU A 136 3.91 13.79 1.49
N PHE A 137 3.86 12.96 2.52
CA PHE A 137 2.69 12.14 2.87
C PHE A 137 1.85 12.73 4.01
N ALA A 138 2.22 13.87 4.50
CA ALA A 138 1.51 14.54 5.59
C ALA A 138 0.24 15.25 5.12
#